data_a6ddb31e6ea1dc89bac385cacb74c582
#
_entry.id   a6ddb31e6ea1dc89bac385cacb74c582
#
_cell.length_a   1.000
_cell.length_b   1.000
_cell.length_c   1.000
_cell.angle_alpha   90.00
_cell.angle_beta   90.00
_cell.angle_gamma   90.00
#
_symmetry.space_group_name_H-M   'P 1'
#
loop_
_entity.id
_entity.type
_entity.pdbx_description
1 polymer ?
#
loop_
_entity_poly.entity_id
_entity_poly.type
_entity_poly.pdbx_seq_one_letter_code
_entity_poly.pdbx_strand_id
1 'polypeptide(L)'
;MAQDRDRIDRFLPLKPFVLDVLLELAGGKRHGWSLIRAIQQRDGGDRILPTNFYRTLRALRDDGLIEEAEGDANEDPGDRRQYFSLTSLGAKVARGEVKRLEALVLDARTRRLLKAR
;
A
#
# COMPACT_ATOMS: atom_id res chain seq x y z
N MET A 1 20.09 9.12 -2.46
CA MET A 1 20.42 8.86 -3.79
C MET A 1 20.61 7.40 -4.13
N ALA A 2 21.79 6.91 -4.44
CA ALA A 2 21.93 5.49 -4.79
C ALA A 2 21.44 4.58 -3.67
N GLN A 3 21.74 4.89 -2.40
CA GLN A 3 21.32 4.08 -1.27
C GLN A 3 19.79 4.06 -1.09
N ASP A 4 19.13 5.20 -1.30
CA ASP A 4 17.67 5.27 -1.23
C ASP A 4 17.03 4.46 -2.36
N ARG A 5 17.59 4.58 -3.56
CA ARG A 5 17.10 3.79 -4.70
C ARG A 5 17.24 2.30 -4.43
N ASP A 6 18.38 1.85 -3.90
CA ASP A 6 18.61 0.44 -3.58
C ASP A 6 17.64 -0.04 -2.51
N ARG A 7 17.38 0.78 -1.50
CA ARG A 7 16.42 0.43 -0.44
C ARG A 7 15.00 0.28 -1.00
N ILE A 8 14.63 1.12 -1.95
CA ILE A 8 13.31 1.08 -2.59
C ILE A 8 13.25 -0.10 -3.55
N ASP A 9 14.25 -0.24 -4.41
CA ASP A 9 14.22 -1.24 -5.49
C ASP A 9 14.11 -2.67 -4.99
N ARG A 10 14.64 -2.96 -3.81
CA ARG A 10 14.55 -4.31 -3.24
C ARG A 10 13.11 -4.73 -2.94
N PHE A 11 12.18 -3.78 -2.80
CA PHE A 11 10.77 -4.07 -2.58
C PHE A 11 9.99 -4.23 -3.89
N LEU A 12 10.57 -3.80 -5.02
CA LEU A 12 9.86 -3.77 -6.29
C LEU A 12 10.14 -5.02 -7.11
N PRO A 13 9.17 -5.54 -7.87
CA PRO A 13 7.80 -5.03 -7.95
C PRO A 13 6.97 -5.42 -6.72
N LEU A 14 6.02 -4.58 -6.36
CA LEU A 14 5.11 -4.90 -5.27
C LEU A 14 4.00 -5.82 -5.76
N LYS A 15 3.51 -6.67 -4.86
CA LYS A 15 2.26 -7.37 -5.13
C LYS A 15 1.13 -6.34 -5.20
N PRO A 16 0.16 -6.54 -6.11
CA PRO A 16 -0.94 -5.56 -6.26
C PRO A 16 -1.64 -5.23 -4.94
N PHE A 17 -1.89 -6.24 -4.12
CA PHE A 17 -2.53 -6.04 -2.82
C PHE A 17 -1.70 -5.13 -1.90
N VAL A 18 -0.38 -5.29 -1.90
CA VAL A 18 0.50 -4.45 -1.09
C VAL A 18 0.43 -3.00 -1.56
N LEU A 19 0.46 -2.78 -2.87
CA LEU A 19 0.32 -1.43 -3.42
C LEU A 19 -1.02 -0.82 -3.01
N ASP A 20 -2.10 -1.60 -3.06
CA ASP A 20 -3.42 -1.13 -2.64
C ASP A 20 -3.40 -0.62 -1.19
N VAL A 21 -2.74 -1.35 -0.29
CA VAL A 21 -2.61 -0.94 1.11
C VAL A 21 -1.88 0.39 1.21
N LEU A 22 -0.73 0.52 0.53
CA LEU A 22 0.06 1.73 0.60
C LEU A 22 -0.69 2.92 0.01
N LEU A 23 -1.42 2.73 -1.08
CA LEU A 23 -2.21 3.80 -1.70
C LEU A 23 -3.34 4.27 -0.78
N GLU A 24 -4.03 3.35 -0.11
CA GLU A 24 -5.09 3.71 0.82
C GLU A 24 -4.52 4.53 1.99
N LEU A 25 -3.34 4.18 2.49
CA LEU A 25 -2.70 4.90 3.59
C LEU A 25 -2.09 6.22 3.15
N ALA A 26 -1.85 6.42 1.85
CA ALA A 26 -1.34 7.68 1.34
C ALA A 26 -2.30 8.85 1.59
N GLY A 27 -3.59 8.56 1.76
CA GLY A 27 -4.59 9.58 2.09
C GLY A 27 -4.66 9.94 3.57
N GLY A 28 -3.90 9.25 4.41
CA GLY A 28 -3.90 9.47 5.85
C GLY A 28 -4.04 8.17 6.62
N LYS A 29 -3.87 8.23 7.93
CA LYS A 29 -4.00 7.02 8.76
C LYS A 29 -5.40 6.42 8.67
N ARG A 30 -5.49 5.10 8.76
CA ARG A 30 -6.76 4.39 8.71
C ARG A 30 -6.78 3.24 9.69
N HIS A 31 -7.98 2.94 10.20
CA HIS A 31 -8.21 1.75 10.99
C HIS A 31 -8.04 0.52 10.10
N GLY A 32 -7.40 -0.52 10.63
CA GLY A 32 -7.15 -1.74 9.85
C GLY A 32 -8.41 -2.35 9.24
N TRP A 33 -9.52 -2.29 9.97
CA TRP A 33 -10.79 -2.81 9.49
C TRP A 33 -11.36 -1.98 8.32
N SER A 34 -11.24 -0.65 8.40
CA SER A 34 -11.64 0.24 7.30
C SER A 34 -10.78 -0.01 6.07
N LEU A 35 -9.50 -0.27 6.31
CA LEU A 35 -8.55 -0.53 5.24
C LEU A 35 -8.89 -1.80 4.46
N ILE A 36 -9.18 -2.91 5.17
CA ILE A 36 -9.53 -4.14 4.48
C ILE A 36 -10.84 -3.99 3.70
N ARG A 37 -11.82 -3.28 4.27
CA ARG A 37 -13.09 -3.06 3.56
C ARG A 37 -12.89 -2.26 2.29
N ALA A 38 -12.08 -1.20 2.34
CA ALA A 38 -11.80 -0.37 1.17
C ALA A 38 -11.16 -1.21 0.06
N ILE A 39 -10.24 -2.09 0.42
CA ILE A 39 -9.54 -2.94 -0.55
C ILE A 39 -10.47 -4.02 -1.10
N GLN A 40 -11.33 -4.60 -0.25
CA GLN A 40 -12.29 -5.61 -0.70
C GLN A 40 -13.30 -5.05 -1.70
N GLN A 41 -13.55 -3.75 -1.69
CA GLN A 41 -14.44 -3.10 -2.65
C GLN A 41 -13.81 -2.88 -4.01
N ARG A 42 -12.50 -3.08 -4.15
CA ARG A 42 -11.81 -2.99 -5.43
C ARG A 42 -11.96 -4.29 -6.21
N ASP A 43 -11.75 -4.23 -7.53
CA ASP A 43 -11.77 -5.42 -8.37
C ASP A 43 -10.82 -6.48 -7.84
N GLY A 44 -11.35 -7.67 -7.58
CA GLY A 44 -10.56 -8.79 -7.07
C GLY A 44 -10.26 -8.72 -5.59
N GLY A 45 -10.63 -7.64 -4.90
CA GLY A 45 -10.33 -7.45 -3.50
C GLY A 45 -11.11 -8.40 -2.59
N ASP A 46 -12.27 -8.87 -3.03
CA ASP A 46 -13.10 -9.81 -2.29
C ASP A 46 -12.43 -11.18 -2.09
N ARG A 47 -11.35 -11.45 -2.84
CA ARG A 47 -10.58 -12.69 -2.70
C ARG A 47 -9.63 -12.65 -1.50
N ILE A 48 -9.49 -11.51 -0.85
CA ILE A 48 -8.56 -11.34 0.25
C ILE A 48 -9.23 -11.73 1.55
N LEU A 49 -8.65 -12.73 2.23
CA LEU A 49 -9.15 -13.18 3.52
C LEU A 49 -8.57 -12.30 4.64
N PRO A 50 -9.38 -12.01 5.69
CA PRO A 50 -8.90 -11.17 6.80
C PRO A 50 -7.60 -11.66 7.42
N THR A 51 -7.40 -12.97 7.55
CA THR A 51 -6.18 -13.54 8.11
C THR A 51 -4.95 -13.15 7.28
N ASN A 52 -5.06 -13.27 5.96
CA ASN A 52 -3.97 -12.91 5.06
C ASN A 52 -3.71 -11.41 5.08
N PHE A 53 -4.78 -10.63 5.21
CA PHE A 53 -4.68 -9.18 5.29
C PHE A 53 -3.85 -8.74 6.50
N TYR A 54 -4.19 -9.23 7.70
CA TYR A 54 -3.47 -8.85 8.91
C TYR A 54 -2.04 -9.37 8.92
N ARG A 55 -1.81 -10.53 8.32
CA ARG A 55 -0.44 -11.06 8.15
C ARG A 55 0.37 -10.10 7.28
N THR A 56 -0.21 -9.63 6.19
CA THR A 56 0.46 -8.68 5.29
C THR A 56 0.74 -7.36 6.01
N LEU A 57 -0.22 -6.84 6.78
CA LEU A 57 0.00 -5.60 7.53
C LEU A 57 1.18 -5.74 8.50
N ARG A 58 1.27 -6.88 9.19
CA ARG A 58 2.40 -7.11 10.10
C ARG A 58 3.73 -7.15 9.36
N ALA A 59 3.76 -7.82 8.21
CA ALA A 59 4.96 -7.87 7.39
C ALA A 59 5.38 -6.48 6.91
N LEU A 60 4.43 -5.67 6.47
CA LEU A 60 4.71 -4.31 6.02
C LEU A 60 5.22 -3.43 7.17
N ARG A 61 4.65 -3.61 8.37
CA ARG A 61 5.14 -2.91 9.56
C ARG A 61 6.56 -3.32 9.89
N ASP A 62 6.85 -4.61 9.85
CA ASP A 62 8.18 -5.14 10.16
C ASP A 62 9.21 -4.65 9.14
N ASP A 63 8.80 -4.48 7.89
CA ASP A 63 9.65 -3.94 6.82
C ASP A 63 9.81 -2.41 6.89
N GLY A 64 9.06 -1.75 7.76
CA GLY A 64 9.15 -0.30 7.92
C GLY A 64 8.39 0.51 6.88
N LEU A 65 7.47 -0.13 6.14
CA LEU A 65 6.67 0.58 5.13
C LEU A 65 5.42 1.23 5.73
N ILE A 66 4.90 0.67 6.80
CA ILE A 66 3.80 1.24 7.56
C ILE A 66 4.15 1.19 9.04
N GLU A 67 3.41 1.94 9.85
CA GLU A 67 3.58 1.93 11.30
C GLU A 67 2.23 2.02 11.98
N GLU A 68 2.17 1.56 13.22
CA GLU A 68 0.96 1.71 14.01
C GLU A 68 0.79 3.17 14.37
N ALA A 69 -0.46 3.63 14.36
CA ALA A 69 -0.81 5.01 14.66
C ALA A 69 -1.93 5.03 15.69
N GLU A 70 -1.98 6.10 16.49
CA GLU A 70 -3.07 6.27 17.42
C GLU A 70 -4.33 6.70 16.69
N GLY A 71 -5.46 6.13 17.12
CA GLY A 71 -6.76 6.54 16.62
C GLY A 71 -7.25 7.83 17.25
N ASP A 72 -8.50 8.17 16.99
CA ASP A 72 -9.10 9.36 17.50
C ASP A 72 -9.33 9.26 19.02
N ALA A 73 -9.30 10.40 19.70
CA ALA A 73 -9.40 10.45 21.16
C ALA A 73 -10.72 9.88 21.68
N ASN A 74 -11.76 9.86 20.86
CA ASN A 74 -13.09 9.39 21.24
C ASN A 74 -13.28 7.88 21.08
N GLU A 75 -12.27 7.18 20.56
CA GLU A 75 -12.36 5.74 20.36
C GLU A 75 -11.87 4.99 21.59
N ASP A 76 -12.33 3.73 21.72
CA ASP A 76 -11.82 2.85 22.76
C ASP A 76 -10.33 2.59 22.55
N PRO A 77 -9.54 2.49 23.65
CA PRO A 77 -8.11 2.25 23.52
C PRO A 77 -7.72 1.04 22.66
N GLY A 78 -8.55 -0.01 22.68
CA GLY A 78 -8.32 -1.17 21.86
C GLY A 78 -8.42 -0.88 20.36
N ASP A 79 -9.42 -0.07 20.00
CA ASP A 79 -9.64 0.32 18.61
C ASP A 79 -8.53 1.25 18.12
N ARG A 80 -8.04 2.14 18.98
CA ARG A 80 -6.96 3.06 18.62
C ARG A 80 -5.67 2.32 18.23
N ARG A 81 -5.44 1.15 18.80
CA ARG A 81 -4.26 0.33 18.49
C ARG A 81 -4.32 -0.30 17.11
N GLN A 82 -5.49 -0.26 16.46
CA GLN A 82 -5.69 -0.87 15.14
C GLN A 82 -5.45 0.09 13.99
N TYR A 83 -5.00 1.31 14.26
CA TYR A 83 -4.72 2.29 13.21
C TYR A 83 -3.32 2.12 12.66
N PHE A 84 -3.19 2.42 11.37
CA PHE A 84 -1.92 2.37 10.65
C PHE A 84 -1.72 3.63 9.83
N SER A 85 -0.47 3.99 9.64
CA SER A 85 -0.10 5.11 8.77
C SER A 85 1.09 4.73 7.91
N LEU A 86 1.26 5.45 6.80
CA LEU A 86 2.34 5.24 5.86
C LEU A 86 3.61 5.90 6.40
N THR A 87 4.73 5.17 6.37
CA THR A 87 6.02 5.75 6.74
C THR A 87 6.60 6.51 5.54
N SER A 88 7.65 7.29 5.79
CA SER A 88 8.40 7.95 4.72
C SER A 88 8.94 6.92 3.71
N LEU A 89 9.48 5.80 4.20
CA LEU A 89 9.96 4.73 3.33
C LEU A 89 8.81 4.13 2.53
N GLY A 90 7.66 3.87 3.17
CA GLY A 90 6.49 3.33 2.50
C GLY A 90 6.01 4.23 1.37
N ALA A 91 6.02 5.55 1.59
CA ALA A 91 5.64 6.51 0.55
C ALA A 91 6.60 6.45 -0.64
N LYS A 92 7.90 6.35 -0.37
CA LYS A 92 8.91 6.24 -1.43
C LYS A 92 8.77 4.96 -2.22
N VAL A 93 8.51 3.84 -1.53
CA VAL A 93 8.31 2.54 -2.19
C VAL A 93 7.05 2.57 -3.06
N ALA A 94 5.95 3.11 -2.53
CA ALA A 94 4.71 3.23 -3.30
C ALA A 94 4.93 4.08 -4.55
N ARG A 95 5.63 5.21 -4.41
CA ARG A 95 5.95 6.09 -5.55
C ARG A 95 6.79 5.37 -6.59
N GLY A 96 7.79 4.60 -6.15
CA GLY A 96 8.64 3.82 -7.05
C GLY A 96 7.83 2.81 -7.84
N GLU A 97 6.89 2.13 -7.19
CA GLU A 97 6.03 1.16 -7.87
C GLU A 97 5.08 1.83 -8.87
N VAL A 98 4.47 2.95 -8.47
CA VAL A 98 3.57 3.69 -9.36
C VAL A 98 4.33 4.16 -10.60
N LYS A 99 5.55 4.66 -10.44
CA LYS A 99 6.38 5.07 -11.58
C LYS A 99 6.72 3.90 -12.49
N ARG A 100 7.01 2.74 -11.90
CA ARG A 100 7.28 1.52 -12.68
C ARG A 100 6.06 1.14 -13.51
N LEU A 101 4.88 1.17 -12.89
CA LEU A 101 3.63 0.85 -13.58
C LEU A 101 3.29 1.88 -14.67
N GLU A 102 3.55 3.16 -14.40
CA GLU A 102 3.34 4.22 -15.38
C GLU A 102 4.19 3.97 -16.64
N ALA A 103 5.45 3.58 -16.45
CA ALA A 103 6.33 3.24 -17.57
C ALA A 103 5.80 2.06 -18.37
N LEU A 104 5.25 1.04 -17.67
CA LEU A 104 4.66 -0.11 -18.35
C LEU A 104 3.41 0.27 -19.13
N VAL A 105 2.57 1.15 -18.58
CA VAL A 105 1.38 1.63 -19.27
C VAL A 105 1.79 2.39 -20.54
N LEU A 106 2.80 3.26 -20.44
CA LEU A 106 3.31 3.99 -21.59
C LEU A 106 3.83 3.04 -22.67
N ASP A 107 4.58 2.02 -22.28
CA ASP A 107 5.08 1.01 -23.21
C ASP A 107 3.93 0.26 -23.89
N ALA A 108 2.89 -0.09 -23.12
CA ALA A 108 1.72 -0.78 -23.66
C ALA A 108 0.99 0.07 -24.69
N ARG A 109 0.92 1.39 -24.47
CA ARG A 109 0.33 2.32 -25.45
C ARG A 109 1.17 2.40 -26.73
N THR A 110 2.49 2.47 -26.56
CA THR A 110 3.43 2.48 -27.69
C THR A 110 3.29 1.22 -28.54
N ARG A 111 3.07 0.08 -27.87
CA ARG A 111 2.90 -1.21 -28.54
C ARG A 111 1.44 -1.47 -28.94
N ARG A 112 0.55 -0.50 -28.79
CA ARG A 112 -0.86 -0.53 -29.19
C ARG A 112 -1.70 -1.57 -28.44
N LEU A 113 -1.28 -1.97 -27.25
CA LEU A 113 -2.10 -2.80 -26.36
C LEU A 113 -3.17 -1.97 -25.65
N LEU A 114 -2.92 -0.68 -25.47
CA LEU A 114 -3.86 0.28 -24.93
C LEU A 114 -3.99 1.44 -25.90
N LYS A 115 -5.16 2.06 -25.92
CA LYS A 115 -5.37 3.24 -26.75
C LYS A 115 -4.45 4.37 -26.33
N ALA A 116 -3.91 5.08 -27.30
CA ALA A 116 -3.19 6.32 -27.03
C ALA A 116 -4.19 7.35 -26.48
N ARG A 117 -3.70 8.23 -25.62
CA ARG A 117 -4.52 9.30 -25.07
C ARG A 117 -4.99 10.27 -26.14
#